data_1c7e1bfa274f1a50107e6d3de56ea173
#
_entry.id   1c7e1bfa274f1a50107e6d3de56ea173
#
_cell.length_a   1.000
_cell.length_b   1.000
_cell.length_c   1.000
_cell.angle_alpha   90.00
_cell.angle_beta   90.00
_cell.angle_gamma   90.00
#
_symmetry.space_group_name_H-M   'P 1'
#
loop_
_entity.id
_entity.type
_entity.pdbx_description
1 polymer ?
#
loop_
_entity_poly.entity_id
_entity_poly.type
_entity_poly.pdbx_seq_one_letter_code
_entity_poly.pdbx_strand_id
1 'polypeptide(L)'
;MKTIVYYYSHKGSNRYLAHKIAADLQCDIEEIKPRINKHLLMLMGVNFGNRKLKLLVSNYQRVILCGPIWMGKLIVPLKNFINKHFKNITTFIFVTCCGSTYEKKDEKFGHNLVFTEVKAMLGEKCTYCQAFPITLVLPPEQKDDTSAFMKTHLNDSNFTEEISQVYNHFMAQLKQSRQ
;
A
#
# COMPACT_ATOMS: atom_id res chain seq x y z
N MET A 1 20.11 6.45 2.89
CA MET A 1 19.56 5.08 2.66
C MET A 1 18.85 5.04 1.33
N LYS A 2 19.28 4.13 0.41
CA LYS A 2 18.68 4.01 -0.93
C LYS A 2 17.31 3.36 -0.83
N THR A 3 16.28 4.08 -1.27
CA THR A 3 14.86 3.70 -1.14
C THR A 3 14.22 3.47 -2.50
N ILE A 4 13.26 2.57 -2.58
CA ILE A 4 12.37 2.37 -3.72
C ILE A 4 10.93 2.21 -3.28
N VAL A 5 10.00 2.70 -4.10
CA VAL A 5 8.57 2.45 -3.96
C VAL A 5 8.15 1.44 -5.03
N TYR A 6 7.70 0.25 -4.62
CA TYR A 6 6.96 -0.66 -5.50
C TYR A 6 5.48 -0.49 -5.26
N TYR A 7 4.68 -0.54 -6.30
CA TYR A 7 3.25 -0.42 -6.13
C TYR A 7 2.44 -1.29 -7.08
N TYR A 8 1.25 -1.65 -6.63
CA TYR A 8 0.16 -2.14 -7.48
C TYR A 8 -1.08 -1.29 -7.23
N SER A 9 -1.79 -0.93 -8.29
CA SER A 9 -3.03 -0.16 -8.16
C SER A 9 -4.08 -0.66 -9.14
N HIS A 10 -5.31 -0.82 -8.65
CA HIS A 10 -6.44 -1.21 -9.49
C HIS A 10 -7.20 0.01 -10.01
N LYS A 11 -7.56 0.93 -9.12
CA LYS A 11 -8.40 2.10 -9.42
C LYS A 11 -7.67 3.45 -9.40
N GLY A 12 -6.38 3.49 -9.13
CA GLY A 12 -5.58 4.71 -9.18
C GLY A 12 -5.11 5.26 -7.84
N SER A 13 -5.88 5.16 -6.74
CA SER A 13 -5.51 5.77 -5.44
C SER A 13 -4.13 5.32 -4.92
N ASN A 14 -3.84 4.02 -4.96
CA ASN A 14 -2.51 3.54 -4.55
C ASN A 14 -1.40 3.94 -5.52
N ARG A 15 -1.70 4.15 -6.81
CA ARG A 15 -0.76 4.73 -7.78
C ARG A 15 -0.44 6.17 -7.40
N TYR A 16 -1.47 6.99 -7.19
CA TYR A 16 -1.32 8.38 -6.78
C TYR A 16 -0.44 8.50 -5.53
N LEU A 17 -0.80 7.74 -4.48
CA LEU A 17 -0.06 7.73 -3.22
C LEU A 17 1.40 7.29 -3.40
N ALA A 18 1.65 6.23 -4.19
CA ALA A 18 3.00 5.74 -4.46
C ALA A 18 3.86 6.79 -5.19
N HIS A 19 3.30 7.47 -6.19
CA HIS A 19 4.01 8.53 -6.91
C HIS A 19 4.29 9.73 -6.01
N LYS A 20 3.34 10.14 -5.18
CA LYS A 20 3.53 11.21 -4.20
C LYS A 20 4.66 10.88 -3.21
N ILE A 21 4.65 9.68 -2.63
CA ILE A 21 5.71 9.21 -1.72
C ILE A 21 7.08 9.21 -2.43
N ALA A 22 7.14 8.68 -3.66
CA ALA A 22 8.39 8.60 -4.40
C ALA A 22 8.95 9.99 -4.75
N ALA A 23 8.09 10.93 -5.15
CA ALA A 23 8.47 12.31 -5.43
C ALA A 23 9.01 13.01 -4.18
N ASP A 24 8.29 12.92 -3.05
CA ASP A 24 8.68 13.58 -1.80
C ASP A 24 9.95 12.97 -1.14
N LEU A 25 10.23 11.69 -1.40
CA LEU A 25 11.47 11.01 -1.00
C LEU A 25 12.59 11.12 -2.05
N GLN A 26 12.30 11.62 -3.25
CA GLN A 26 13.21 11.66 -4.40
C GLN A 26 13.84 10.29 -4.66
N CYS A 27 13.00 9.25 -4.74
CA CYS A 27 13.44 7.88 -4.86
C CYS A 27 12.83 7.16 -6.07
N ASP A 28 13.41 6.01 -6.42
CA ASP A 28 12.95 5.18 -7.50
C ASP A 28 11.54 4.63 -7.25
N ILE A 29 10.80 4.41 -8.33
CA ILE A 29 9.44 3.85 -8.29
C ILE A 29 9.24 2.83 -9.42
N GLU A 30 8.56 1.71 -9.12
CA GLU A 30 8.18 0.71 -10.13
C GLU A 30 6.83 0.08 -9.85
N GLU A 31 6.04 -0.09 -10.91
CA GLU A 31 4.74 -0.78 -10.85
C GLU A 31 4.91 -2.30 -10.89
N ILE A 32 4.30 -2.99 -9.92
CA ILE A 32 4.15 -4.44 -9.93
C ILE A 32 3.05 -4.81 -10.91
N LYS A 33 3.41 -5.54 -11.97
CA LYS A 33 2.47 -5.99 -13.01
C LYS A 33 2.22 -7.48 -12.87
N PRO A 34 1.01 -7.91 -12.45
CA PRO A 34 0.65 -9.32 -12.50
C PRO A 34 0.65 -9.82 -13.94
N ARG A 35 0.97 -11.10 -14.14
CA ARG A 35 0.93 -11.71 -15.49
C ARG A 35 -0.48 -11.73 -16.05
N ILE A 36 -1.46 -12.01 -15.20
CA ILE A 36 -2.89 -11.95 -15.52
C ILE A 36 -3.54 -10.97 -14.55
N ASN A 37 -4.06 -9.87 -15.10
CA ASN A 37 -4.71 -8.81 -14.32
C ASN A 37 -6.24 -8.96 -14.36
N LYS A 38 -6.75 -10.08 -13.82
CA LYS A 38 -8.19 -10.35 -13.67
C LYS A 38 -8.58 -10.25 -12.21
N HIS A 39 -9.34 -9.21 -11.88
CA HIS A 39 -9.74 -8.88 -10.51
C HIS A 39 -10.39 -10.07 -9.77
N LEU A 40 -11.35 -10.74 -10.42
CA LEU A 40 -12.04 -11.89 -9.82
C LEU A 40 -11.09 -13.05 -9.46
N LEU A 41 -10.14 -13.36 -10.34
CA LEU A 41 -9.14 -14.42 -10.08
C LEU A 41 -8.22 -14.05 -8.92
N MET A 42 -7.85 -12.78 -8.79
CA MET A 42 -7.04 -12.31 -7.66
C MET A 42 -7.82 -12.37 -6.34
N LEU A 43 -9.13 -12.07 -6.34
CA LEU A 43 -9.99 -12.24 -5.17
C LEU A 43 -10.12 -13.71 -4.76
N MET A 44 -10.20 -14.61 -5.72
CA MET A 44 -10.23 -16.06 -5.48
C MET A 44 -8.86 -16.61 -5.04
N GLY A 45 -7.82 -15.77 -4.97
CA GLY A 45 -6.48 -16.19 -4.59
C GLY A 45 -5.68 -16.90 -5.68
N VAL A 46 -6.17 -16.90 -6.93
CA VAL A 46 -5.48 -17.55 -8.04
C VAL A 46 -4.22 -16.79 -8.40
N ASN A 47 -3.09 -17.50 -8.39
CA ASN A 47 -1.76 -16.94 -8.48
C ASN A 47 -1.08 -17.28 -9.81
N PHE A 48 -1.01 -16.33 -10.73
CA PHE A 48 -0.23 -16.46 -11.99
C PHE A 48 1.15 -15.81 -11.92
N GLY A 49 1.54 -15.30 -10.75
CA GLY A 49 2.79 -14.57 -10.54
C GLY A 49 2.78 -13.15 -11.11
N ASN A 50 3.86 -12.45 -10.83
CA ASN A 50 4.12 -11.11 -11.36
C ASN A 50 5.09 -11.17 -12.54
N ARG A 51 5.07 -10.16 -13.41
CA ARG A 51 6.10 -9.95 -14.42
C ARG A 51 7.43 -9.63 -13.74
N LYS A 52 8.54 -9.78 -14.46
CA LYS A 52 9.89 -9.45 -13.96
C LYS A 52 9.97 -7.94 -13.68
N LEU A 53 10.52 -7.59 -12.54
CA LEU A 53 10.86 -6.22 -12.20
C LEU A 53 12.05 -5.73 -13.03
N LYS A 54 12.04 -4.45 -13.38
CA LYS A 54 13.18 -3.78 -14.05
C LYS A 54 14.22 -3.36 -13.02
N LEU A 55 13.77 -2.84 -11.87
CA LEU A 55 14.61 -2.42 -10.76
C LEU A 55 14.70 -3.56 -9.75
N LEU A 56 15.92 -4.00 -9.44
CA LEU A 56 16.13 -5.15 -8.55
C LEU A 56 16.00 -4.74 -7.09
N VAL A 57 15.21 -5.46 -6.32
CA VAL A 57 14.98 -5.23 -4.89
C VAL A 57 16.30 -5.20 -4.10
N SER A 58 17.25 -6.05 -4.46
CA SER A 58 18.59 -6.15 -3.83
C SER A 58 19.42 -4.87 -3.93
N ASN A 59 19.09 -3.96 -4.84
CA ASN A 59 19.82 -2.70 -5.01
C ASN A 59 19.38 -1.60 -4.02
N TYR A 60 18.41 -1.91 -3.14
CA TYR A 60 17.80 -0.95 -2.23
C TYR A 60 17.85 -1.44 -0.79
N GLN A 61 18.09 -0.52 0.13
CA GLN A 61 18.10 -0.77 1.57
C GLN A 61 16.70 -0.70 2.17
N ARG A 62 15.84 0.16 1.60
CA ARG A 62 14.45 0.34 2.03
C ARG A 62 13.50 0.09 0.86
N VAL A 63 12.54 -0.78 1.08
CA VAL A 63 11.43 -1.06 0.17
C VAL A 63 10.13 -0.54 0.77
N ILE A 64 9.45 0.34 0.06
CA ILE A 64 8.09 0.75 0.37
C ILE A 64 7.16 0.03 -0.62
N LEU A 65 6.28 -0.80 -0.11
CA LEU A 65 5.28 -1.50 -0.93
C LEU A 65 3.93 -0.82 -0.75
N CYS A 66 3.42 -0.21 -1.83
CA CYS A 66 2.13 0.47 -1.83
C CYS A 66 1.10 -0.32 -2.64
N GLY A 67 -0.05 -0.60 -2.06
CA GLY A 67 -1.10 -1.30 -2.79
C GLY A 67 -2.38 -1.53 -2.02
N PRO A 68 -3.47 -1.89 -2.73
CA PRO A 68 -4.77 -2.06 -2.11
C PRO A 68 -4.84 -3.32 -1.25
N ILE A 69 -5.71 -3.25 -0.27
CA ILE A 69 -6.20 -4.40 0.47
C ILE A 69 -7.66 -4.65 0.07
N TRP A 70 -8.05 -5.91 -0.08
CA TRP A 70 -9.41 -6.27 -0.45
C TRP A 70 -10.02 -7.20 0.58
N MET A 71 -11.14 -6.79 1.15
CA MET A 71 -11.88 -7.59 2.14
C MET A 71 -10.98 -8.07 3.30
N GLY A 72 -10.12 -7.18 3.82
CA GLY A 72 -9.21 -7.51 4.91
C GLY A 72 -8.07 -8.48 4.54
N LYS A 73 -7.77 -8.64 3.24
CA LYS A 73 -6.72 -9.56 2.77
C LYS A 73 -5.67 -8.83 1.94
N LEU A 74 -4.43 -9.27 2.09
CA LEU A 74 -3.34 -8.89 1.20
C LEU A 74 -3.56 -9.53 -0.17
N ILE A 75 -3.63 -8.72 -1.23
CA ILE A 75 -3.91 -9.21 -2.58
C ILE A 75 -2.74 -10.02 -3.16
N VAL A 76 -3.07 -10.96 -4.04
CA VAL A 76 -2.12 -11.91 -4.64
C VAL A 76 -0.87 -11.26 -5.22
N PRO A 77 -0.93 -10.17 -6.03
CA PRO A 77 0.28 -9.53 -6.56
C PRO A 77 1.26 -9.03 -5.49
N LEU A 78 0.74 -8.48 -4.39
CA LEU A 78 1.56 -7.98 -3.28
C LEU A 78 2.15 -9.13 -2.47
N LYS A 79 1.35 -10.15 -2.19
CA LYS A 79 1.81 -11.36 -1.50
C LYS A 79 2.91 -12.09 -2.28
N ASN A 80 2.76 -12.20 -3.60
CA ASN A 80 3.78 -12.74 -4.48
C ASN A 80 5.06 -11.94 -4.47
N PHE A 81 4.95 -10.61 -4.48
CA PHE A 81 6.12 -9.73 -4.39
C PHE A 81 6.89 -10.00 -3.10
N ILE A 82 6.23 -10.01 -1.95
CA ILE A 82 6.86 -10.26 -0.65
C ILE A 82 7.52 -11.64 -0.65
N ASN A 83 6.80 -12.71 -0.98
CA ASN A 83 7.31 -14.07 -0.96
C ASN A 83 8.55 -14.23 -1.87
N LYS A 84 8.50 -13.66 -3.07
CA LYS A 84 9.59 -13.78 -4.04
C LYS A 84 10.85 -13.02 -3.61
N HIS A 85 10.69 -11.87 -2.96
CA HIS A 85 11.79 -10.96 -2.67
C HIS A 85 12.18 -10.90 -1.19
N PHE A 86 11.54 -11.70 -0.33
CA PHE A 86 11.77 -11.72 1.12
C PHE A 86 13.25 -11.71 1.51
N LYS A 87 14.08 -12.56 0.85
CA LYS A 87 15.51 -12.67 1.16
C LYS A 87 16.31 -11.40 0.84
N ASN A 88 15.84 -10.64 -0.14
CA ASN A 88 16.53 -9.43 -0.64
C ASN A 88 16.02 -8.13 0.04
N ILE A 89 14.98 -8.23 0.85
CA ILE A 89 14.44 -7.09 1.61
C ILE A 89 15.23 -6.96 2.91
N THR A 90 15.74 -5.75 3.16
CA THR A 90 16.41 -5.39 4.43
C THR A 90 15.42 -4.63 5.34
N THR A 91 14.87 -3.52 4.85
CA THR A 91 13.86 -2.73 5.57
C THR A 91 12.61 -2.61 4.70
N PHE A 92 11.47 -2.87 5.29
CA PHE A 92 10.20 -2.90 4.57
C PHE A 92 9.13 -2.04 5.24
N ILE A 93 8.40 -1.31 4.42
CA ILE A 93 7.27 -0.49 4.84
C ILE A 93 6.09 -0.85 3.94
N PHE A 94 4.95 -1.12 4.56
CA PHE A 94 3.71 -1.36 3.82
C PHE A 94 2.79 -0.14 3.88
N VAL A 95 2.28 0.27 2.72
CA VAL A 95 1.38 1.41 2.59
C VAL A 95 0.15 1.00 1.81
N THR A 96 -1.03 1.41 2.29
CA THR A 96 -2.28 1.12 1.59
C THR A 96 -3.22 2.32 1.59
N CYS A 97 -3.81 2.61 0.44
CA CYS A 97 -5.05 3.37 0.39
C CYS A 97 -6.20 2.37 0.45
N CYS A 98 -7.01 2.45 1.50
CA CYS A 98 -8.12 1.54 1.79
C CYS A 98 -9.47 2.28 1.83
N GLY A 99 -10.57 1.52 1.86
CA GLY A 99 -11.91 2.11 1.80
C GLY A 99 -12.28 2.89 3.06
N SER A 100 -12.05 2.32 4.25
CA SER A 100 -12.53 2.87 5.51
C SER A 100 -11.43 3.07 6.55
N THR A 101 -11.74 3.82 7.59
CA THR A 101 -10.89 4.04 8.77
C THR A 101 -10.84 2.83 9.71
N TYR A 102 -11.67 1.82 9.50
CA TYR A 102 -11.71 0.68 10.41
C TYR A 102 -10.37 -0.07 10.44
N GLU A 103 -9.74 -0.06 11.59
CA GLU A 103 -8.59 -0.90 11.88
C GLU A 103 -9.00 -2.37 11.88
N LYS A 104 -10.12 -2.68 12.55
CA LYS A 104 -10.73 -4.01 12.64
C LYS A 104 -12.25 -3.86 12.62
N LYS A 105 -12.93 -4.62 11.77
CA LYS A 105 -14.40 -4.71 11.73
C LYS A 105 -14.79 -6.19 11.68
N ASP A 106 -15.61 -6.61 12.64
CA ASP A 106 -16.20 -7.95 12.72
C ASP A 106 -15.17 -9.09 12.61
N GLU A 107 -13.95 -8.88 13.15
CA GLU A 107 -12.81 -9.81 13.09
C GLU A 107 -12.36 -10.27 11.68
N LYS A 108 -13.05 -9.85 10.63
CA LYS A 108 -12.85 -10.29 9.25
C LYS A 108 -12.36 -9.18 8.32
N PHE A 109 -12.59 -7.93 8.68
CA PHE A 109 -12.29 -6.78 7.83
C PHE A 109 -11.43 -5.77 8.58
N GLY A 110 -10.78 -4.89 7.80
CA GLY A 110 -9.92 -3.85 8.34
C GLY A 110 -8.48 -3.99 7.88
N HIS A 111 -7.75 -2.89 7.95
CA HIS A 111 -6.35 -2.87 7.48
C HIS A 111 -5.39 -3.54 8.47
N ASN A 112 -5.73 -3.64 9.77
CA ASN A 112 -4.86 -4.26 10.77
C ASN A 112 -4.66 -5.76 10.53
N LEU A 113 -5.65 -6.48 9.99
CA LEU A 113 -5.48 -7.89 9.62
C LEU A 113 -4.37 -8.05 8.58
N VAL A 114 -4.34 -7.17 7.58
CA VAL A 114 -3.29 -7.18 6.55
C VAL A 114 -1.95 -6.75 7.12
N PHE A 115 -1.92 -5.77 8.02
CA PHE A 115 -0.68 -5.35 8.68
C PHE A 115 -0.08 -6.49 9.51
N THR A 116 -0.93 -7.24 10.23
CA THR A 116 -0.50 -8.45 10.96
C THR A 116 0.02 -9.52 10.00
N GLU A 117 -0.66 -9.78 8.87
CA GLU A 117 -0.19 -10.72 7.84
C GLU A 117 1.17 -10.31 7.28
N VAL A 118 1.34 -9.03 6.91
CA VAL A 118 2.61 -8.51 6.35
C VAL A 118 3.75 -8.62 7.38
N LYS A 119 3.48 -8.25 8.64
CA LYS A 119 4.44 -8.40 9.73
C LYS A 119 4.81 -9.86 9.98
N ALA A 120 3.85 -10.78 9.95
CA ALA A 120 4.10 -12.21 10.08
C ALA A 120 4.97 -12.76 8.94
N MET A 121 4.79 -12.25 7.70
CA MET A 121 5.59 -12.66 6.54
C MET A 121 7.03 -12.15 6.59
N LEU A 122 7.29 -10.98 7.17
CA LEU A 122 8.56 -10.26 7.06
C LEU A 122 9.33 -10.16 8.40
N GLY A 123 8.66 -10.42 9.53
CA GLY A 123 9.24 -10.27 10.85
C GLY A 123 9.75 -8.86 11.10
N GLU A 124 10.92 -8.75 11.70
CA GLU A 124 11.58 -7.49 12.04
C GLU A 124 11.91 -6.59 10.82
N LYS A 125 11.94 -7.16 9.62
CA LYS A 125 12.14 -6.39 8.40
C LYS A 125 10.99 -5.42 8.13
N CYS A 126 9.76 -5.73 8.56
CA CYS A 126 8.60 -4.86 8.44
C CYS A 126 8.59 -3.83 9.58
N THR A 127 9.21 -2.68 9.32
CA THR A 127 9.38 -1.64 10.34
C THR A 127 8.17 -0.73 10.51
N TYR A 128 7.33 -0.59 9.47
CA TYR A 128 6.16 0.29 9.54
C TYR A 128 5.06 -0.14 8.57
N CYS A 129 3.80 0.11 8.98
CA CYS A 129 2.63 -0.07 8.14
C CYS A 129 1.73 1.16 8.26
N GLN A 130 1.25 1.72 7.14
CA GLN A 130 0.42 2.91 7.12
C GLN A 130 -0.80 2.71 6.23
N ALA A 131 -1.98 3.01 6.77
CA ALA A 131 -3.23 3.12 6.02
C ALA A 131 -3.56 4.58 5.72
N PHE A 132 -4.10 4.80 4.53
CA PHE A 132 -4.67 6.07 4.08
C PHE A 132 -6.13 5.80 3.67
N PRO A 133 -7.07 5.92 4.62
CA PRO A 133 -8.48 5.68 4.35
C PRO A 133 -9.05 6.71 3.38
N ILE A 134 -9.75 6.25 2.34
CA ILE A 134 -10.40 7.14 1.36
C ILE A 134 -11.52 7.97 2.00
N THR A 135 -12.06 7.51 3.11
CA THR A 135 -13.07 8.24 3.89
C THR A 135 -12.55 9.58 4.46
N LEU A 136 -11.22 9.76 4.58
CA LEU A 136 -10.64 11.03 5.01
C LEU A 136 -10.77 12.15 3.97
N VAL A 137 -11.08 11.80 2.72
CA VAL A 137 -11.29 12.79 1.65
C VAL A 137 -12.75 12.93 1.25
N LEU A 138 -13.65 12.23 1.96
CA LEU A 138 -15.10 12.33 1.74
C LEU A 138 -15.73 13.39 2.67
N PRO A 139 -16.77 14.07 2.20
CA PRO A 139 -17.60 14.90 3.05
C PRO A 139 -18.16 14.10 4.24
N PRO A 140 -18.37 14.72 5.40
CA PRO A 140 -18.83 14.02 6.61
C PRO A 140 -20.05 13.14 6.39
N GLU A 141 -21.04 13.61 5.61
CA GLU A 141 -22.29 12.90 5.29
C GLU A 141 -22.09 11.67 4.40
N GLN A 142 -20.94 11.52 3.76
CA GLN A 142 -20.62 10.39 2.87
C GLN A 142 -19.61 9.41 3.47
N LYS A 143 -19.08 9.68 4.67
CA LYS A 143 -18.02 8.84 5.28
C LYS A 143 -18.50 7.41 5.57
N ASP A 144 -19.79 7.22 5.81
CA ASP A 144 -20.40 5.89 6.04
C ASP A 144 -21.03 5.27 4.77
N ASP A 145 -21.05 6.02 3.65
CA ASP A 145 -21.59 5.51 2.38
C ASP A 145 -20.56 4.63 1.67
N THR A 146 -20.82 3.33 1.68
CA THR A 146 -20.00 2.33 0.97
C THR A 146 -19.87 2.64 -0.52
N SER A 147 -20.92 3.16 -1.17
CA SER A 147 -20.88 3.51 -2.59
C SER A 147 -19.96 4.71 -2.86
N ALA A 148 -19.98 5.70 -1.98
CA ALA A 148 -19.14 6.89 -2.09
C ALA A 148 -17.64 6.51 -2.04
N PHE A 149 -17.21 5.78 -1.01
CA PHE A 149 -15.78 5.42 -0.92
C PHE A 149 -15.33 4.39 -1.99
N MET A 150 -16.24 3.57 -2.50
CA MET A 150 -15.92 2.67 -3.61
C MET A 150 -15.72 3.39 -4.96
N LYS A 151 -16.35 4.56 -5.15
CA LYS A 151 -16.24 5.39 -6.36
C LYS A 151 -15.14 6.43 -6.26
N THR A 152 -14.78 6.86 -5.07
CA THR A 152 -13.79 7.93 -4.85
C THR A 152 -12.38 7.42 -5.02
N HIS A 153 -11.53 8.22 -5.67
CA HIS A 153 -10.12 7.93 -5.89
C HIS A 153 -9.28 9.13 -5.45
N LEU A 154 -8.13 8.86 -4.79
CA LEU A 154 -7.18 9.89 -4.42
C LEU A 154 -6.58 10.56 -5.64
N ASN A 155 -6.54 11.89 -5.62
CA ASN A 155 -5.91 12.76 -6.60
C ASN A 155 -5.57 14.11 -5.94
N ASP A 156 -4.93 15.03 -6.67
CA ASP A 156 -4.52 16.33 -6.12
C ASP A 156 -5.70 17.20 -5.69
N SER A 157 -6.86 17.08 -6.32
CA SER A 157 -8.03 17.91 -6.00
C SER A 157 -8.73 17.53 -4.71
N ASN A 158 -8.57 16.29 -4.24
CA ASN A 158 -9.20 15.79 -3.03
C ASN A 158 -8.21 15.38 -1.92
N PHE A 159 -6.93 15.73 -2.04
CA PHE A 159 -5.95 15.49 -0.99
C PHE A 159 -6.09 16.56 0.11
N THR A 160 -7.15 16.45 0.91
CA THR A 160 -7.60 17.42 1.92
C THR A 160 -6.67 17.52 3.12
N GLU A 161 -6.99 18.44 4.05
CA GLU A 161 -6.24 18.65 5.29
C GLU A 161 -6.12 17.36 6.13
N GLU A 162 -7.23 16.62 6.33
CA GLU A 162 -7.24 15.40 7.16
C GLU A 162 -6.23 14.36 6.64
N ILE A 163 -6.27 14.04 5.35
CA ILE A 163 -5.35 13.05 4.78
C ILE A 163 -3.92 13.58 4.69
N SER A 164 -3.75 14.91 4.52
CA SER A 164 -2.44 15.56 4.51
C SER A 164 -1.74 15.46 5.86
N GLN A 165 -2.47 15.60 6.96
CA GLN A 165 -1.93 15.43 8.31
C GLN A 165 -1.41 13.99 8.52
N VAL A 166 -2.20 12.97 8.13
CA VAL A 166 -1.77 11.56 8.17
C VAL A 166 -0.53 11.34 7.30
N TYR A 167 -0.51 11.93 6.12
CA TYR A 167 0.61 11.83 5.20
C TYR A 167 1.88 12.49 5.74
N ASN A 168 1.77 13.70 6.28
CA ASN A 168 2.90 14.44 6.85
C ASN A 168 3.49 13.69 8.06
N HIS A 169 2.63 13.14 8.92
CA HIS A 169 3.09 12.30 10.03
C HIS A 169 3.86 11.06 9.51
N PHE A 170 3.31 10.35 8.54
CA PHE A 170 3.97 9.22 7.90
C PHE A 170 5.33 9.59 7.31
N MET A 171 5.41 10.71 6.57
CA MET A 171 6.66 11.18 5.98
C MET A 171 7.72 11.58 7.02
N ALA A 172 7.29 12.15 8.16
CA ALA A 172 8.17 12.45 9.28
C ALA A 172 8.79 11.18 9.88
N GLN A 173 7.98 10.12 10.09
CA GLN A 173 8.46 8.82 10.56
C GLN A 173 9.50 8.21 9.59
N LEU A 174 9.26 8.30 8.27
CA LEU A 174 10.22 7.81 7.27
C LEU A 174 11.56 8.55 7.28
N LYS A 175 11.54 9.84 7.59
CA LYS A 175 12.76 10.67 7.66
C LYS A 175 13.55 10.40 8.93
N GLN A 176 12.91 10.21 10.07
CA GLN A 176 13.56 9.86 11.34
C GLN A 176 14.27 8.50 11.28
N SER A 177 13.70 7.52 10.57
CA SER A 177 14.32 6.20 10.36
C SER A 177 15.54 6.22 9.41
N ARG A 178 16.02 7.41 9.00
CA ARG A 178 17.25 7.59 8.18
C ARG A 178 18.53 7.73 9.02
N GLN A 179 18.39 7.98 10.31
CA GLN A 179 19.50 8.06 11.27
C GLN A 179 19.78 6.66 11.85
#